data_ef2f2fd2f7ecdfcff2053db461b57018
#
_entry.id   ef2f2fd2f7ecdfcff2053db461b57018
#
_cell.length_a   1.000
_cell.length_b   1.000
_cell.length_c   1.000
_cell.angle_alpha   90.00
_cell.angle_beta   90.00
_cell.angle_gamma   90.00
#
_symmetry.space_group_name_H-M   'P 1'
#
loop_
_entity.id
_entity.type
_entity.pdbx_description
1 polymer ?
#
loop_
_entity_poly.entity_id
_entity_poly.type
_entity_poly.pdbx_seq_one_letter_code
_entity_poly.pdbx_strand_id
1 'polypeptide(L)'
;MLTPTLDLGATADRGTLRRTGADDDGLHYRVEVVAASVIDVVQAAGGWLCDRVMAGWQVRVLVPGGDDIRPLQILGATAMDLEAGLTGRAPMGHSLAVGAAAFAADERVRAKLTEALQCRWTEVALWGQGWPLGVDRAIAPVQHVLSAAALAFKRQALTAAGIPYGCVVSVEQLLADTAWSG
;
A
#
# COMPACT_ATOMS: atom_id res chain seq x y z
N MET A 1 -72.91 3.13 18.66
CA MET A 1 -71.64 3.80 18.43
C MET A 1 -70.53 2.84 18.85
N LEU A 2 -69.97 2.18 17.87
CA LEU A 2 -68.89 1.19 18.08
C LEU A 2 -67.59 1.80 17.58
N THR A 3 -66.64 1.98 18.48
CA THR A 3 -65.27 2.38 18.15
C THR A 3 -64.43 1.14 17.81
N PRO A 4 -63.72 1.10 16.67
CA PRO A 4 -62.84 -0.02 16.39
C PRO A 4 -61.48 0.18 17.10
N THR A 5 -61.10 -0.85 17.81
CA THR A 5 -59.78 -1.02 18.40
C THR A 5 -58.75 -1.33 17.32
N LEU A 6 -57.71 -0.52 17.18
CA LEU A 6 -56.57 -0.77 16.29
C LEU A 6 -55.59 -1.71 16.99
N ASP A 7 -55.46 -2.91 16.44
CA ASP A 7 -54.46 -3.90 16.81
C ASP A 7 -53.13 -3.54 16.12
N LEU A 8 -52.15 -3.18 16.92
CA LEU A 8 -50.77 -2.87 16.49
C LEU A 8 -49.83 -4.05 16.77
N GLY A 9 -50.09 -5.16 16.10
CA GLY A 9 -49.20 -6.32 16.11
C GLY A 9 -48.30 -6.34 14.89
N ALA A 10 -47.32 -5.43 14.78
CA ALA A 10 -46.26 -5.54 13.80
C ALA A 10 -44.98 -6.00 14.46
N THR A 11 -44.73 -7.30 14.44
CA THR A 11 -43.41 -7.90 14.66
C THR A 11 -42.44 -7.40 13.61
N ALA A 12 -41.57 -6.50 14.00
CA ALA A 12 -40.43 -6.10 13.16
C ALA A 12 -39.47 -7.29 12.98
N ASP A 13 -39.58 -7.91 11.83
CA ASP A 13 -38.56 -8.84 11.32
C ASP A 13 -37.25 -8.07 11.15
N ARG A 14 -36.29 -8.35 12.06
CA ARG A 14 -34.92 -7.88 11.92
C ARG A 14 -34.28 -8.68 10.80
N GLY A 15 -34.52 -8.28 9.58
CA GLY A 15 -33.78 -8.74 8.43
C GLY A 15 -32.30 -8.46 8.67
N THR A 16 -31.57 -9.53 8.99
CA THR A 16 -30.12 -9.57 8.97
C THR A 16 -29.68 -9.14 7.57
N LEU A 17 -29.23 -7.88 7.43
CA LEU A 17 -28.51 -7.44 6.25
C LEU A 17 -27.25 -8.28 6.14
N ARG A 18 -27.36 -9.42 5.46
CA ARG A 18 -26.21 -10.09 4.88
C ARG A 18 -25.53 -9.05 3.99
N ARG A 19 -24.39 -8.52 4.45
CA ARG A 19 -23.40 -7.95 3.55
C ARG A 19 -22.98 -9.10 2.65
N THR A 20 -23.65 -9.24 1.53
CA THR A 20 -23.08 -9.90 0.38
C THR A 20 -21.86 -9.07 0.02
N GLY A 21 -20.66 -9.63 0.24
CA GLY A 21 -19.44 -9.09 -0.33
C GLY A 21 -19.56 -9.19 -1.84
N ALA A 22 -20.29 -8.26 -2.45
CA ALA A 22 -20.04 -7.88 -3.80
C ALA A 22 -18.68 -7.17 -3.73
N ASP A 23 -17.70 -7.71 -4.41
CA ASP A 23 -16.49 -7.00 -4.77
C ASP A 23 -16.96 -5.67 -5.36
N ASP A 24 -16.86 -4.62 -4.56
CA ASP A 24 -17.05 -3.25 -5.01
C ASP A 24 -15.75 -2.92 -5.77
N ASP A 25 -15.69 -3.43 -6.99
CA ASP A 25 -14.62 -3.22 -7.96
C ASP A 25 -14.79 -1.84 -8.61
N GLY A 26 -15.24 -0.88 -7.81
CA GLY A 26 -15.11 0.53 -8.10
C GLY A 26 -13.63 0.83 -8.33
N LEU A 27 -13.33 1.66 -9.32
CA LEU A 27 -11.99 2.11 -9.73
C LEU A 27 -11.21 2.68 -8.53
N HIS A 28 -10.77 1.82 -7.62
CA HIS A 28 -9.89 2.20 -6.53
C HIS A 28 -8.46 2.14 -7.03
N TYR A 29 -7.78 3.27 -6.96
CA TYR A 29 -6.33 3.30 -7.18
C TYR A 29 -5.65 2.38 -6.15
N ARG A 30 -4.75 1.53 -6.62
CA ARG A 30 -4.08 0.55 -5.76
C ARG A 30 -2.57 0.64 -5.94
N VAL A 31 -1.85 0.64 -4.82
CA VAL A 31 -0.39 0.49 -4.79
C VAL A 31 -0.07 -0.88 -4.21
N GLU A 32 0.66 -1.68 -4.95
CA GLU A 32 1.30 -2.88 -4.44
C GLU A 32 2.76 -2.58 -4.12
N VAL A 33 3.17 -2.90 -2.92
CA VAL A 33 4.51 -2.64 -2.40
C VAL A 33 5.20 -3.95 -2.12
N VAL A 34 6.44 -4.12 -2.57
CA VAL A 34 7.24 -5.32 -2.31
C VAL A 34 8.53 -4.91 -1.60
N ALA A 35 8.74 -5.41 -0.39
CA ALA A 35 9.86 -5.02 0.44
C ALA A 35 10.50 -6.22 1.17
N ALA A 36 11.75 -6.07 1.59
CA ALA A 36 12.48 -7.08 2.34
C ALA A 36 12.04 -7.16 3.80
N SER A 37 11.48 -6.09 4.37
CA SER A 37 10.96 -6.04 5.74
C SER A 37 10.00 -4.87 5.93
N VAL A 38 9.21 -4.93 7.01
CA VAL A 38 8.36 -3.81 7.45
C VAL A 38 9.19 -2.56 7.73
N ILE A 39 10.35 -2.73 8.34
CA ILE A 39 11.26 -1.63 8.69
C ILE A 39 11.74 -0.89 7.43
N ASP A 40 12.14 -1.62 6.40
CA ASP A 40 12.57 -1.06 5.12
C ASP A 40 11.49 -0.13 4.53
N VAL A 41 10.23 -0.59 4.49
CA VAL A 41 9.11 0.21 4.00
C VAL A 41 8.90 1.47 4.82
N VAL A 42 8.82 1.34 6.15
CA VAL A 42 8.50 2.47 7.03
C VAL A 42 9.56 3.55 6.96
N GLN A 43 10.84 3.15 6.89
CA GLN A 43 11.95 4.09 6.80
C GLN A 43 11.99 4.81 5.45
N ALA A 44 11.90 4.07 4.35
CA ALA A 44 12.15 4.59 3.02
C ALA A 44 10.92 5.28 2.38
N ALA A 45 9.73 4.72 2.56
CA ALA A 45 8.53 5.12 1.82
C ALA A 45 7.28 5.28 2.70
N GLY A 46 7.40 5.16 4.03
CA GLY A 46 6.24 5.11 4.93
C GLY A 46 5.37 6.36 4.89
N GLY A 47 5.96 7.54 4.73
CA GLY A 47 5.21 8.78 4.63
C GLY A 47 4.48 8.92 3.30
N TRP A 48 5.13 8.59 2.20
CA TRP A 48 4.52 8.54 0.88
C TRP A 48 3.33 7.57 0.84
N LEU A 49 3.47 6.38 1.40
CA LEU A 49 2.38 5.41 1.47
C LEU A 49 1.21 5.92 2.30
N CYS A 50 1.48 6.59 3.43
CA CYS A 50 0.46 7.21 4.25
C CYS A 50 -0.30 8.29 3.47
N ASP A 51 0.39 9.13 2.72
CA ASP A 51 -0.24 10.15 1.87
C ASP A 51 -1.11 9.51 0.78
N ARG A 52 -0.69 8.41 0.17
CA ARG A 52 -1.51 7.63 -0.78
C ARG A 52 -2.77 7.08 -0.12
N VAL A 53 -2.67 6.49 1.08
CA VAL A 53 -3.84 6.01 1.82
C VAL A 53 -4.81 7.16 2.11
N MET A 54 -4.32 8.30 2.56
CA MET A 54 -5.16 9.48 2.84
C MET A 54 -5.81 10.05 1.57
N ALA A 55 -5.19 9.87 0.42
CA ALA A 55 -5.76 10.20 -0.89
C ALA A 55 -6.76 9.15 -1.41
N GLY A 56 -7.07 8.12 -0.63
CA GLY A 56 -8.07 7.10 -0.98
C GLY A 56 -7.51 5.89 -1.74
N TRP A 57 -6.19 5.75 -1.84
CA TRP A 57 -5.57 4.59 -2.47
C TRP A 57 -5.58 3.38 -1.53
N GLN A 58 -5.76 2.20 -2.09
CA GLN A 58 -5.53 0.94 -1.40
C GLN A 58 -4.05 0.61 -1.45
N VAL A 59 -3.38 0.60 -0.30
CA VAL A 59 -1.95 0.26 -0.19
C VAL A 59 -1.83 -1.15 0.39
N ARG A 60 -1.22 -2.05 -0.39
CA ARG A 60 -0.94 -3.43 -0.01
C ARG A 60 0.55 -3.66 0.02
N VAL A 61 1.08 -4.13 1.14
CA VAL A 61 2.52 -4.34 1.34
C VAL A 61 2.82 -5.82 1.46
N LEU A 62 3.61 -6.35 0.54
CA LEU A 62 4.12 -7.72 0.53
C LEU A 62 5.47 -7.73 1.26
N VAL A 63 5.53 -8.42 2.38
CA VAL A 63 6.75 -8.60 3.18
C VAL A 63 6.88 -10.06 3.60
N PRO A 64 8.09 -10.57 3.88
CA PRO A 64 8.26 -11.90 4.45
C PRO A 64 7.47 -12.06 5.74
N GLY A 65 6.91 -13.25 5.95
CA GLY A 65 6.16 -13.57 7.17
C GLY A 65 7.03 -13.48 8.42
N GLY A 66 6.40 -13.12 9.55
CA GLY A 66 7.05 -13.07 10.87
C GLY A 66 7.35 -11.66 11.40
N ASP A 67 7.32 -10.64 10.55
CA ASP A 67 7.51 -9.26 10.98
C ASP A 67 6.28 -8.72 11.76
N ASP A 68 6.51 -7.79 12.68
CA ASP A 68 5.44 -7.03 13.30
C ASP A 68 4.82 -6.05 12.29
N ILE A 69 3.58 -6.30 11.93
CA ILE A 69 2.86 -5.51 10.92
C ILE A 69 2.19 -4.23 11.48
N ARG A 70 2.22 -4.01 12.80
CA ARG A 70 1.62 -2.81 13.42
C ARG A 70 2.11 -1.50 12.80
N PRO A 71 3.40 -1.34 12.47
CA PRO A 71 3.87 -0.13 11.81
C PRO A 71 3.16 0.16 10.48
N LEU A 72 2.88 -0.87 9.67
CA LEU A 72 2.14 -0.73 8.42
C LEU A 72 0.67 -0.38 8.66
N GLN A 73 0.05 -0.98 9.67
CA GLN A 73 -1.33 -0.67 10.06
C GLN A 73 -1.48 0.79 10.52
N ILE A 74 -0.48 1.33 11.23
CA ILE A 74 -0.44 2.75 11.62
C ILE A 74 -0.43 3.66 10.38
N LEU A 75 0.26 3.26 9.33
CA LEU A 75 0.28 3.99 8.05
C LEU A 75 -0.99 3.78 7.21
N GLY A 76 -1.93 2.92 7.67
CA GLY A 76 -3.15 2.58 6.94
C GLY A 76 -2.95 1.55 5.82
N ALA A 77 -1.79 0.93 5.74
CA ALA A 77 -1.49 -0.08 4.74
C ALA A 77 -1.91 -1.49 5.21
N THR A 78 -2.27 -2.36 4.26
CA THR A 78 -2.58 -3.76 4.50
C THR A 78 -1.34 -4.62 4.22
N ALA A 79 -0.86 -5.34 5.23
CA ALA A 79 0.24 -6.28 5.07
C ALA A 79 -0.26 -7.63 4.50
N MET A 80 0.55 -8.23 3.64
CA MET A 80 0.38 -9.58 3.12
C MET A 80 1.71 -10.32 3.17
N ASP A 81 1.62 -11.63 3.31
CA ASP A 81 2.79 -12.50 3.16
C ASP A 81 3.32 -12.44 1.72
N LEU A 82 4.64 -12.28 1.58
CA LEU A 82 5.31 -12.15 0.30
C LEU A 82 5.08 -13.37 -0.61
N GLU A 83 5.17 -14.58 -0.05
CA GLU A 83 4.96 -15.82 -0.80
C GLU A 83 3.55 -15.89 -1.39
N ALA A 84 2.54 -15.60 -0.55
CA ALA A 84 1.15 -15.59 -0.97
C ALA A 84 0.87 -14.49 -2.01
N GLY A 85 1.48 -13.32 -1.85
CA GLY A 85 1.29 -12.19 -2.75
C GLY A 85 1.95 -12.37 -4.12
N LEU A 86 3.11 -13.04 -4.18
CA LEU A 86 3.81 -13.29 -5.44
C LEU A 86 3.18 -14.43 -6.28
N THR A 87 2.45 -15.35 -5.65
CA THR A 87 1.74 -16.43 -6.35
C THR A 87 0.38 -15.98 -6.89
N GLY A 88 -0.18 -14.92 -6.34
CA GLY A 88 -1.45 -14.35 -6.78
C GLY A 88 -1.32 -13.60 -8.11
N ARG A 89 -2.29 -13.82 -9.02
CA ARG A 89 -2.40 -12.97 -10.22
C ARG A 89 -2.95 -11.60 -9.78
N ALA A 90 -2.05 -10.62 -9.58
CA ALA A 90 -2.49 -9.26 -9.30
C ALA A 90 -3.25 -8.68 -10.51
N PRO A 91 -4.35 -7.98 -10.30
CA PRO A 91 -4.99 -7.23 -11.38
C PRO A 91 -3.99 -6.23 -11.97
N MET A 92 -3.81 -6.27 -13.28
CA MET A 92 -3.00 -5.29 -14.01
C MET A 92 -3.63 -3.89 -13.90
N GLY A 93 -2.82 -2.87 -13.82
CA GLY A 93 -3.31 -1.49 -13.99
C GLY A 93 -3.17 -0.58 -12.77
N HIS A 94 -2.20 -0.85 -11.90
CA HIS A 94 -1.99 -0.05 -10.69
C HIS A 94 -0.51 0.31 -10.53
N SER A 95 -0.16 0.98 -9.44
CA SER A 95 1.22 1.30 -9.10
C SER A 95 1.91 0.11 -8.44
N LEU A 96 3.16 -0.14 -8.79
CA LEU A 96 4.05 -1.09 -8.14
C LEU A 96 5.23 -0.35 -7.50
N ALA A 97 5.48 -0.57 -6.23
CA ALA A 97 6.62 -0.01 -5.51
C ALA A 97 7.52 -1.13 -5.01
N VAL A 98 8.83 -1.04 -5.23
CA VAL A 98 9.76 -2.13 -4.89
C VAL A 98 11.00 -1.59 -4.17
N GLY A 99 11.36 -2.23 -3.06
CA GLY A 99 12.62 -1.99 -2.34
C GLY A 99 13.78 -2.74 -2.98
N ALA A 100 14.95 -2.09 -3.09
CA ALA A 100 16.15 -2.68 -3.69
C ALA A 100 16.58 -3.97 -2.99
N ALA A 101 16.41 -4.07 -1.67
CA ALA A 101 16.74 -5.27 -0.91
C ALA A 101 15.84 -6.46 -1.30
N ALA A 102 14.54 -6.26 -1.49
CA ALA A 102 13.63 -7.31 -1.95
C ALA A 102 13.95 -7.74 -3.38
N PHE A 103 14.23 -6.78 -4.26
CA PHE A 103 14.68 -7.06 -5.63
C PHE A 103 15.95 -7.89 -5.68
N ALA A 104 16.93 -7.61 -4.84
CA ALA A 104 18.18 -8.35 -4.78
C ALA A 104 17.98 -9.79 -4.25
N ALA A 105 17.06 -9.97 -3.30
CA ALA A 105 16.86 -11.22 -2.58
C ALA A 105 16.05 -12.27 -3.36
N ASP A 106 15.08 -11.86 -4.18
CA ASP A 106 14.10 -12.79 -4.77
C ASP A 106 13.95 -12.58 -6.28
N GLU A 107 14.14 -13.67 -7.05
CA GLU A 107 14.01 -13.67 -8.50
C GLU A 107 12.59 -13.39 -8.99
N ARG A 108 11.57 -13.79 -8.23
CA ARG A 108 10.16 -13.55 -8.55
C ARG A 108 9.83 -12.06 -8.44
N VAL A 109 10.46 -11.35 -7.47
CA VAL A 109 10.35 -9.90 -7.36
C VAL A 109 10.99 -9.23 -8.57
N ARG A 110 12.15 -9.72 -9.03
CA ARG A 110 12.79 -9.24 -10.27
C ARG A 110 11.89 -9.44 -11.49
N ALA A 111 11.29 -10.63 -11.62
CA ALA A 111 10.38 -10.94 -12.72
C ALA A 111 9.15 -10.02 -12.70
N LYS A 112 8.53 -9.84 -11.53
CA LYS A 112 7.37 -8.95 -11.32
C LYS A 112 7.68 -7.50 -11.69
N LEU A 113 8.81 -6.98 -11.25
CA LEU A 113 9.25 -5.63 -11.61
C LEU A 113 9.48 -5.50 -13.11
N THR A 114 10.15 -6.48 -13.73
CA THR A 114 10.41 -6.49 -15.19
C THR A 114 9.10 -6.45 -15.98
N GLU A 115 8.10 -7.25 -15.58
CA GLU A 115 6.77 -7.23 -16.19
C GLU A 115 6.08 -5.86 -16.03
N ALA A 116 6.14 -5.28 -14.83
CA ALA A 116 5.57 -3.95 -14.56
C ALA A 116 6.22 -2.86 -15.41
N LEU A 117 7.54 -2.92 -15.58
CA LEU A 117 8.28 -1.97 -16.41
C LEU A 117 7.95 -2.08 -17.91
N GLN A 118 7.55 -3.26 -18.38
CA GLN A 118 7.08 -3.47 -19.76
C GLN A 118 5.62 -2.98 -19.94
N CYS A 119 4.86 -2.86 -18.87
CA CYS A 119 3.48 -2.42 -18.91
C CYS A 119 3.39 -0.90 -18.82
N ARG A 120 2.93 -0.25 -19.89
CA ARG A 120 2.79 1.22 -19.94
C ARG A 120 1.74 1.81 -18.98
N TRP A 121 0.88 0.95 -18.43
CA TRP A 121 -0.22 1.34 -17.56
C TRP A 121 0.08 1.14 -16.07
N THR A 122 1.27 0.64 -15.74
CA THR A 122 1.70 0.45 -14.37
C THR A 122 2.73 1.52 -14.03
N GLU A 123 2.42 2.36 -13.05
CA GLU A 123 3.38 3.28 -12.46
C GLU A 123 4.37 2.50 -11.60
N VAL A 124 5.65 2.80 -11.70
CA VAL A 124 6.69 2.11 -10.92
C VAL A 124 7.42 3.10 -10.04
N ALA A 125 7.52 2.77 -8.75
CA ALA A 125 8.32 3.47 -7.76
C ALA A 125 9.36 2.52 -7.15
N LEU A 126 10.56 3.02 -6.93
CA LEU A 126 11.66 2.22 -6.38
C LEU A 126 12.35 3.00 -5.26
N TRP A 127 12.89 2.30 -4.27
CA TRP A 127 13.73 2.92 -3.25
C TRP A 127 14.94 2.02 -2.93
N GLY A 128 15.93 2.59 -2.29
CA GLY A 128 17.19 1.94 -1.98
C GLY A 128 18.22 2.11 -3.08
N GLN A 129 19.37 1.46 -2.93
CA GLN A 129 20.52 1.59 -3.82
C GLN A 129 20.83 0.25 -4.51
N GLY A 130 21.63 0.30 -5.58
CA GLY A 130 22.08 -0.90 -6.30
C GLY A 130 21.14 -1.37 -7.38
N TRP A 131 20.30 -0.51 -7.89
CA TRP A 131 19.47 -0.83 -9.05
C TRP A 131 20.32 -1.06 -10.28
N PRO A 132 20.11 -2.15 -11.03
CA PRO A 132 20.87 -2.37 -12.26
C PRO A 132 20.56 -1.24 -13.26
N LEU A 133 21.64 -0.64 -13.78
CA LEU A 133 21.53 0.33 -14.88
C LEU A 133 21.13 -0.46 -16.14
N GLY A 134 20.00 -0.15 -16.74
CA GLY A 134 19.55 -0.81 -17.98
C GLY A 134 18.06 -1.11 -18.03
N VAL A 135 17.28 -0.40 -17.23
CA VAL A 135 15.83 -0.40 -17.39
C VAL A 135 15.51 0.49 -18.59
N ASP A 136 14.93 -0.06 -19.66
CA ASP A 136 14.57 0.66 -20.89
C ASP A 136 13.54 1.79 -20.68
N ARG A 137 13.10 1.97 -19.45
CA ARG A 137 12.12 2.98 -19.04
C ARG A 137 12.83 4.11 -18.30
N ALA A 138 12.49 5.35 -18.64
CA ALA A 138 13.06 6.52 -17.97
C ALA A 138 12.59 6.59 -16.52
N ILE A 139 13.41 6.07 -15.61
CA ILE A 139 13.23 6.16 -14.16
C ILE A 139 14.15 7.28 -13.65
N ALA A 140 13.58 8.25 -12.95
CA ALA A 140 14.27 9.42 -12.46
C ALA A 140 14.11 9.57 -10.93
N PRO A 141 15.07 10.18 -10.23
CA PRO A 141 14.90 10.54 -8.84
C PRO A 141 13.72 11.50 -8.65
N VAL A 142 12.85 11.17 -7.70
CA VAL A 142 11.69 11.97 -7.30
C VAL A 142 11.74 12.20 -5.81
N GLN A 143 11.41 13.41 -5.41
CA GLN A 143 11.28 13.78 -3.99
C GLN A 143 9.80 13.90 -3.63
N HIS A 144 9.38 13.12 -2.65
CA HIS A 144 8.04 13.25 -2.08
C HIS A 144 8.12 14.05 -0.77
N VAL A 145 7.47 15.20 -0.74
CA VAL A 145 7.35 16.02 0.48
C VAL A 145 6.15 15.51 1.27
N LEU A 146 6.40 15.03 2.49
CA LEU A 146 5.38 14.46 3.34
C LEU A 146 4.40 15.53 3.83
N SER A 147 3.11 15.21 3.81
CA SER A 147 2.12 15.99 4.53
C SER A 147 2.41 15.99 6.04
N ALA A 148 1.88 16.98 6.76
CA ALA A 148 2.03 17.04 8.22
C ALA A 148 1.46 15.78 8.91
N ALA A 149 0.35 15.24 8.37
CA ALA A 149 -0.25 14.02 8.87
C ALA A 149 0.63 12.80 8.59
N ALA A 150 1.13 12.63 7.36
CA ALA A 150 2.03 11.54 7.00
C ALA A 150 3.30 11.54 7.85
N LEU A 151 3.86 12.73 8.13
CA LEU A 151 5.02 12.87 9.01
C LEU A 151 4.71 12.40 10.44
N ALA A 152 3.52 12.73 10.97
CA ALA A 152 3.09 12.29 12.29
C ALA A 152 2.89 10.77 12.35
N PHE A 153 2.19 10.19 11.37
CA PHE A 153 1.96 8.75 11.29
C PHE A 153 3.27 7.97 11.08
N LYS A 154 4.18 8.46 10.24
CA LYS A 154 5.50 7.85 10.05
C LYS A 154 6.30 7.80 11.36
N ARG A 155 6.28 8.87 12.16
CA ARG A 155 6.92 8.88 13.49
C ARG A 155 6.34 7.80 14.40
N GLN A 156 5.02 7.65 14.44
CA GLN A 156 4.35 6.61 15.22
C GLN A 156 4.70 5.21 14.72
N ALA A 157 4.73 5.01 13.41
CA ALA A 157 5.11 3.73 12.81
C ALA A 157 6.56 3.35 13.14
N LEU A 158 7.50 4.30 13.07
CA LEU A 158 8.90 4.09 13.47
C LEU A 158 9.01 3.74 14.96
N THR A 159 8.26 4.44 15.83
CA THR A 159 8.20 4.13 17.26
C THR A 159 7.70 2.69 17.48
N ALA A 160 6.62 2.29 16.80
CA ALA A 160 6.08 0.94 16.88
C ALA A 160 7.07 -0.13 16.37
N ALA A 161 7.92 0.23 15.41
CA ALA A 161 9.01 -0.62 14.91
C ALA A 161 10.24 -0.64 15.83
N GLY A 162 10.23 0.08 16.97
CA GLY A 162 11.36 0.18 17.88
C GLY A 162 12.52 1.01 17.34
N ILE A 163 12.29 1.86 16.33
CA ILE A 163 13.33 2.70 15.72
C ILE A 163 13.28 4.09 16.31
N PRO A 164 14.42 4.60 16.84
CA PRO A 164 14.50 5.98 17.30
C PRO A 164 14.24 6.95 16.14
N TYR A 165 13.26 7.84 16.31
CA TYR A 165 12.87 8.80 15.28
C TYR A 165 13.59 10.16 15.39
N GLY A 166 14.81 10.20 15.86
CA GLY A 166 15.56 11.44 16.13
C GLY A 166 15.65 12.43 14.96
N CYS A 167 15.50 11.99 13.73
CA CYS A 167 15.46 12.83 12.53
C CYS A 167 14.57 12.20 11.46
N VAL A 168 13.25 12.24 11.64
CA VAL A 168 12.36 11.91 10.51
C VAL A 168 12.40 13.08 9.55
N VAL A 169 13.02 12.86 8.38
CA VAL A 169 13.04 13.86 7.31
C VAL A 169 11.65 14.03 6.71
N SER A 170 11.31 15.25 6.36
CA SER A 170 10.04 15.61 5.73
C SER A 170 9.98 15.30 4.23
N VAL A 171 11.04 14.67 3.69
CA VAL A 171 11.16 14.35 2.27
C VAL A 171 11.65 12.92 2.13
N GLU A 172 10.94 12.11 1.35
CA GLU A 172 11.36 10.78 0.96
C GLU A 172 11.91 10.79 -0.47
N GLN A 173 12.99 10.03 -0.68
CA GLN A 173 13.67 9.91 -1.97
C GLN A 173 13.24 8.61 -2.63
N LEU A 174 12.60 8.71 -3.78
CA LEU A 174 12.18 7.58 -4.59
C LEU A 174 12.79 7.69 -5.98
N LEU A 175 12.86 6.58 -6.68
CA LEU A 175 13.06 6.54 -8.12
C LEU A 175 11.70 6.22 -8.73
N ALA A 176 11.23 7.02 -9.64
CA ALA A 176 9.93 6.79 -10.26
C ALA A 176 9.98 7.00 -11.77
N ASP A 177 9.02 6.40 -12.44
CA ASP A 177 8.77 6.64 -13.85
C ASP A 177 8.37 8.09 -14.11
N THR A 178 8.73 8.63 -15.27
CA THR A 178 8.39 10.01 -15.70
C THR A 178 6.88 10.23 -15.86
N ALA A 179 6.07 9.16 -15.92
CA ALA A 179 4.61 9.24 -15.86
C ALA A 179 4.06 9.48 -14.44
N TRP A 180 4.92 9.48 -13.44
CA TRP A 180 4.56 9.69 -12.04
C TRP A 180 4.05 11.13 -11.84
N SER A 181 2.74 11.27 -11.65
CA SER A 181 2.14 12.52 -11.17
C SER A 181 2.06 12.45 -9.66
N GLY A 182 2.90 13.24 -8.98
CA GLY A 182 2.99 13.33 -7.53
C GLY A 182 1.67 13.72 -6.86
#